data_2fc3d6828f4bce5480df6cc86df939a0
#
_entry.id   2fc3d6828f4bce5480df6cc86df939a0
#
_cell.length_a   1.000
_cell.length_b   1.000
_cell.length_c   1.000
_cell.angle_alpha   90.00
_cell.angle_beta   90.00
_cell.angle_gamma   90.00
#
_symmetry.space_group_name_H-M   'P 1'
#
loop_
_entity.id
_entity.type
_entity.pdbx_description
1 polymer ?
#
loop_
_entity_poly.entity_id
_entity_poly.type
_entity_poly.pdbx_seq_one_letter_code
_entity_poly.pdbx_strand_id
1 'polypeptide(L)'
;MAASIIQLLPDHVANQIAAGEVVQRPASVVKELLENAVDAKASEIKLIVKEAGKTLVQVIDNGLGMNTTDARLCFERHATSKIRHAEDLFDLHTKGFRGEALASIAAIAHVEMKTKQDQEELGNLIIIEGSKLIKQDIAVLPKGTSFAVKNLFFNIPARRNFLKSETVEFRHVMDEFQRVAMAHPSISFTLIHNGSELYNLPSSNYRQRIVNIFGGKTNEKLVPVSEETELINITGFVGKPEFAKKSRGEQFFFVNYRYIKSAY
;
A
#
# COMPACT_ATOMS: atom_id res chain seq x y z
N MET A 1 -11.50 -3.13 -51.00
CA MET A 1 -11.38 -2.22 -49.84
C MET A 1 -10.47 -2.91 -48.84
N ALA A 2 -9.36 -2.30 -48.43
CA ALA A 2 -8.48 -2.86 -47.43
C ALA A 2 -9.25 -2.86 -46.08
N ALA A 3 -9.31 -4.00 -45.42
CA ALA A 3 -9.91 -4.10 -44.07
C ALA A 3 -9.09 -3.27 -43.06
N SER A 4 -9.75 -2.56 -42.16
CA SER A 4 -9.07 -1.84 -41.07
C SER A 4 -8.33 -2.84 -40.18
N ILE A 5 -7.04 -2.60 -39.98
CA ILE A 5 -6.17 -3.46 -39.16
C ILE A 5 -6.22 -3.04 -37.67
N ILE A 6 -6.46 -1.74 -37.41
CA ILE A 6 -6.52 -1.19 -36.07
C ILE A 6 -7.93 -1.40 -35.51
N GLN A 7 -8.01 -2.01 -34.32
CA GLN A 7 -9.27 -2.26 -33.60
C GLN A 7 -9.16 -1.77 -32.16
N LEU A 8 -10.28 -1.32 -31.60
CA LEU A 8 -10.38 -0.98 -30.19
C LEU A 8 -10.30 -2.26 -29.34
N LEU A 9 -9.45 -2.26 -28.33
CA LEU A 9 -9.37 -3.38 -27.40
C LEU A 9 -10.62 -3.46 -26.52
N PRO A 10 -11.09 -4.68 -26.19
CA PRO A 10 -12.12 -4.86 -25.17
C PRO A 10 -11.65 -4.27 -23.83
N ASP A 11 -12.58 -3.66 -23.07
CA ASP A 11 -12.28 -2.97 -21.81
C ASP A 11 -11.49 -3.82 -20.81
N HIS A 12 -11.84 -5.12 -20.70
CA HIS A 12 -11.14 -6.02 -19.78
C HIS A 12 -9.67 -6.23 -20.18
N VAL A 13 -9.34 -6.25 -21.46
CA VAL A 13 -7.96 -6.37 -21.96
C VAL A 13 -7.20 -5.06 -21.70
N ALA A 14 -7.83 -3.92 -22.02
CA ALA A 14 -7.25 -2.61 -21.75
C ALA A 14 -6.96 -2.42 -20.25
N ASN A 15 -7.88 -2.84 -19.38
CA ASN A 15 -7.71 -2.80 -17.93
C ASN A 15 -6.57 -3.70 -17.44
N GLN A 16 -6.41 -4.91 -17.99
CA GLN A 16 -5.29 -5.80 -17.65
C GLN A 16 -3.93 -5.25 -18.09
N ILE A 17 -3.86 -4.60 -19.25
CA ILE A 17 -2.62 -3.95 -19.75
C ILE A 17 -2.26 -2.80 -18.80
N ALA A 18 -3.20 -1.89 -18.54
CA ALA A 18 -2.98 -0.76 -17.65
C ALA A 18 -2.65 -1.18 -16.20
N ALA A 19 -3.32 -2.23 -15.68
CA ALA A 19 -2.99 -2.79 -14.38
C ALA A 19 -1.53 -3.24 -14.30
N GLY A 20 -0.96 -3.60 -15.43
CA GLY A 20 0.43 -4.01 -15.52
C GLY A 20 1.46 -2.92 -15.32
N GLU A 21 1.10 -1.71 -15.55
CA GLU A 21 1.96 -0.55 -15.29
C GLU A 21 1.96 -0.17 -13.81
N VAL A 22 0.82 -0.38 -13.13
CA VAL A 22 0.62 -0.04 -11.72
C VAL A 22 1.08 -1.17 -10.80
N VAL A 23 0.66 -2.41 -11.09
CA VAL A 23 0.90 -3.58 -10.24
C VAL A 23 1.84 -4.55 -10.94
N GLN A 24 3.11 -4.51 -10.59
CA GLN A 24 4.14 -5.39 -11.16
C GLN A 24 4.35 -6.66 -10.32
N ARG A 25 4.09 -6.61 -9.01
CA ARG A 25 4.35 -7.67 -8.03
C ARG A 25 3.46 -7.50 -6.78
N PRO A 26 3.40 -8.51 -5.88
CA PRO A 26 2.64 -8.41 -4.64
C PRO A 26 2.99 -7.19 -3.78
N ALA A 27 4.26 -6.81 -3.71
CA ALA A 27 4.70 -5.63 -2.98
C ALA A 27 4.09 -4.31 -3.49
N SER A 28 3.74 -4.22 -4.79
CA SER A 28 3.01 -3.06 -5.32
C SER A 28 1.61 -2.95 -4.69
N VAL A 29 0.90 -4.08 -4.56
CA VAL A 29 -0.40 -4.13 -3.88
C VAL A 29 -0.27 -3.72 -2.42
N VAL A 30 0.74 -4.26 -1.72
CA VAL A 30 1.01 -3.93 -0.31
C VAL A 30 1.22 -2.43 -0.14
N LYS A 31 2.07 -1.82 -0.98
CA LYS A 31 2.34 -0.39 -0.94
C LYS A 31 1.06 0.43 -1.10
N GLU A 32 0.29 0.18 -2.17
CA GLU A 32 -0.92 0.95 -2.46
C GLU A 32 -1.98 0.82 -1.35
N LEU A 33 -2.20 -0.39 -0.80
CA LEU A 33 -3.18 -0.59 0.25
C LEU A 33 -2.74 0.03 1.59
N LEU A 34 -1.46 -0.06 1.96
CA LEU A 34 -0.93 0.58 3.16
C LEU A 34 -1.00 2.11 3.05
N GLU A 35 -0.64 2.68 1.90
CA GLU A 35 -0.73 4.12 1.65
C GLU A 35 -2.20 4.60 1.69
N ASN A 36 -3.15 3.82 1.18
CA ASN A 36 -4.57 4.13 1.28
C ASN A 36 -5.08 4.11 2.73
N ALA A 37 -4.63 3.16 3.56
CA ALA A 37 -4.98 3.11 4.97
C ALA A 37 -4.42 4.32 5.75
N VAL A 38 -3.19 4.76 5.44
CA VAL A 38 -2.61 6.00 5.98
C VAL A 38 -3.43 7.23 5.56
N ASP A 39 -3.78 7.34 4.28
CA ASP A 39 -4.60 8.45 3.76
C ASP A 39 -6.01 8.45 4.38
N ALA A 40 -6.57 7.27 4.73
CA ALA A 40 -7.82 7.12 5.47
C ALA A 40 -7.72 7.49 6.96
N LYS A 41 -6.58 8.05 7.40
CA LYS A 41 -6.34 8.47 8.80
C LYS A 41 -6.42 7.34 9.81
N ALA A 42 -6.03 6.14 9.41
CA ALA A 42 -5.94 5.01 10.33
C ALA A 42 -4.92 5.27 11.44
N SER A 43 -5.22 4.85 12.66
CA SER A 43 -4.28 4.79 13.78
C SER A 43 -3.72 3.37 13.98
N GLU A 44 -4.38 2.36 13.41
CA GLU A 44 -3.97 0.97 13.45
C GLU A 44 -4.11 0.35 12.06
N ILE A 45 -3.04 -0.31 11.59
CA ILE A 45 -2.99 -0.98 10.28
C ILE A 45 -2.41 -2.37 10.45
N LYS A 46 -3.15 -3.38 10.00
CA LYS A 46 -2.70 -4.78 10.00
C LYS A 46 -2.54 -5.27 8.57
N LEU A 47 -1.35 -5.76 8.23
CA LEU A 47 -1.04 -6.43 6.97
C LEU A 47 -0.95 -7.94 7.19
N ILE A 48 -1.72 -8.71 6.45
CA ILE A 48 -1.69 -10.18 6.42
C ILE A 48 -1.29 -10.63 5.03
N VAL A 49 -0.25 -11.46 4.95
CA VAL A 49 0.30 -11.96 3.69
C VAL A 49 0.38 -13.48 3.73
N LYS A 50 -0.05 -14.16 2.67
CA LYS A 50 0.16 -15.59 2.46
C LYS A 50 0.89 -15.83 1.15
N GLU A 51 1.85 -16.78 1.17
CA GLU A 51 2.66 -17.15 0.01
C GLU A 51 3.29 -15.92 -0.68
N ALA A 52 3.93 -15.07 0.13
CA ALA A 52 4.55 -13.82 -0.32
C ALA A 52 3.59 -12.89 -1.09
N GLY A 53 2.29 -12.99 -0.86
CA GLY A 53 1.25 -12.18 -1.50
C GLY A 53 0.70 -12.75 -2.81
N LYS A 54 1.11 -13.94 -3.22
CA LYS A 54 0.53 -14.62 -4.39
C LYS A 54 -0.89 -15.07 -4.13
N THR A 55 -1.14 -15.62 -2.94
CA THR A 55 -2.44 -16.15 -2.52
C THR A 55 -3.27 -15.09 -1.80
N LEU A 56 -2.64 -14.29 -0.93
CA LEU A 56 -3.35 -13.26 -0.15
C LEU A 56 -2.43 -12.09 0.18
N VAL A 57 -2.91 -10.88 -0.10
CA VAL A 57 -2.50 -9.63 0.54
C VAL A 57 -3.76 -9.03 1.16
N GLN A 58 -3.80 -8.90 2.48
CA GLN A 58 -4.93 -8.27 3.16
C GLN A 58 -4.42 -7.13 4.05
N VAL A 59 -5.02 -5.96 3.89
CA VAL A 59 -4.81 -4.79 4.76
C VAL A 59 -6.10 -4.50 5.48
N ILE A 60 -6.03 -4.38 6.79
CA ILE A 60 -7.14 -4.03 7.69
C ILE A 60 -6.74 -2.76 8.42
N ASP A 61 -7.59 -1.76 8.38
CA ASP A 61 -7.38 -0.47 9.04
C ASP A 61 -8.63 -0.04 9.83
N ASN A 62 -8.45 0.83 10.81
CA ASN A 62 -9.50 1.48 11.59
C ASN A 62 -9.75 2.93 11.17
N GLY A 63 -9.44 3.27 9.92
CA GLY A 63 -9.58 4.62 9.37
C GLY A 63 -11.02 5.09 9.19
N LEU A 64 -11.20 6.06 8.31
CA LEU A 64 -12.51 6.72 8.08
C LEU A 64 -13.58 5.76 7.54
N GLY A 65 -13.19 4.70 6.82
CA GLY A 65 -14.12 3.87 6.08
C GLY A 65 -14.75 4.61 4.89
N MET A 66 -15.68 3.93 4.21
CA MET A 66 -16.38 4.47 3.03
C MET A 66 -17.89 4.20 3.16
N ASN A 67 -18.71 5.17 2.70
CA ASN A 67 -20.14 4.97 2.50
C ASN A 67 -20.40 4.04 1.31
N THR A 68 -21.66 3.65 1.08
CA THR A 68 -22.06 2.71 0.03
C THR A 68 -21.65 3.18 -1.38
N THR A 69 -21.78 4.48 -1.66
CA THR A 69 -21.44 5.06 -2.96
C THR A 69 -19.93 5.06 -3.19
N ASP A 70 -19.16 5.57 -2.23
CA ASP A 70 -17.70 5.62 -2.32
C ASP A 70 -17.08 4.22 -2.35
N ALA A 71 -17.65 3.28 -1.59
CA ALA A 71 -17.25 1.88 -1.58
C ALA A 71 -17.36 1.24 -2.98
N ARG A 72 -18.35 1.62 -3.78
CA ARG A 72 -18.50 1.16 -5.16
C ARG A 72 -17.57 1.93 -6.11
N LEU A 73 -17.53 3.25 -5.98
CA LEU A 73 -16.77 4.12 -6.87
C LEU A 73 -15.25 3.96 -6.73
N CYS A 74 -14.73 3.52 -5.58
CA CYS A 74 -13.29 3.38 -5.37
C CYS A 74 -12.62 2.36 -6.34
N PHE A 75 -13.39 1.50 -6.99
CA PHE A 75 -12.94 0.55 -8.01
C PHE A 75 -13.09 1.06 -9.45
N GLU A 76 -13.67 2.24 -9.63
CA GLU A 76 -13.74 2.87 -10.96
C GLU A 76 -12.42 3.60 -11.26
N ARG A 77 -12.02 3.61 -12.53
CA ARG A 77 -10.81 4.33 -12.96
C ARG A 77 -11.04 5.83 -12.86
N HIS A 78 -9.99 6.54 -12.47
CA HIS A 78 -9.99 7.98 -12.29
C HIS A 78 -10.95 8.47 -11.18
N ALA A 79 -11.49 7.57 -10.36
CA ALA A 79 -12.26 7.93 -9.18
C ALA A 79 -11.32 8.16 -7.99
N THR A 80 -11.30 9.38 -7.48
CA THR A 80 -10.45 9.76 -6.34
C THR A 80 -11.14 10.82 -5.48
N SER A 81 -10.95 10.73 -4.17
CA SER A 81 -11.37 11.74 -3.21
C SER A 81 -10.27 12.79 -2.92
N LYS A 82 -9.09 12.65 -3.55
CA LYS A 82 -7.86 13.29 -3.12
C LYS A 82 -7.50 14.54 -3.92
N ILE A 83 -7.95 14.63 -5.17
CA ILE A 83 -7.80 15.79 -6.04
C ILE A 83 -9.10 16.05 -6.79
N ARG A 84 -9.39 17.30 -7.09
CA ARG A 84 -10.57 17.72 -7.87
C ARG A 84 -10.20 18.62 -9.04
N HIS A 85 -9.13 19.39 -8.89
CA HIS A 85 -8.65 20.37 -9.87
C HIS A 85 -7.19 20.12 -10.23
N ALA A 86 -6.75 20.63 -11.38
CA ALA A 86 -5.36 20.48 -11.82
C ALA A 86 -4.37 21.16 -10.88
N GLU A 87 -4.78 22.23 -10.24
CA GLU A 87 -4.01 22.99 -9.25
C GLU A 87 -3.65 22.17 -8.02
N ASP A 88 -4.51 21.21 -7.62
CA ASP A 88 -4.27 20.32 -6.48
C ASP A 88 -3.01 19.44 -6.68
N LEU A 89 -2.55 19.29 -7.94
CA LEU A 89 -1.33 18.54 -8.25
C LEU A 89 -0.05 19.22 -7.73
N PHE A 90 -0.10 20.51 -7.48
CA PHE A 90 1.04 21.28 -6.95
C PHE A 90 1.10 21.27 -5.42
N ASP A 91 0.03 20.80 -4.73
CA ASP A 91 -0.07 20.76 -3.26
C ASP A 91 -0.58 19.39 -2.77
N LEU A 92 0.10 18.33 -3.15
CA LEU A 92 -0.28 16.95 -2.83
C LEU A 92 0.12 16.58 -1.40
N HIS A 93 -0.87 16.44 -0.51
CA HIS A 93 -0.70 15.98 0.87
C HIS A 93 -1.00 14.49 1.07
N THR A 94 -1.60 13.81 0.08
CA THR A 94 -1.97 12.38 0.14
C THR A 94 -0.94 11.50 -0.56
N LYS A 95 -0.86 10.23 -0.17
CA LYS A 95 0.06 9.25 -0.77
C LYS A 95 -0.34 8.87 -2.20
N GLY A 96 -1.62 8.58 -2.42
CA GLY A 96 -2.19 8.33 -3.75
C GLY A 96 -3.01 9.53 -4.22
N PHE A 97 -3.21 9.70 -5.53
CA PHE A 97 -4.05 10.77 -6.11
C PHE A 97 -4.70 10.40 -7.45
N ARG A 98 -4.20 9.39 -8.16
CA ARG A 98 -4.60 9.08 -9.56
C ARG A 98 -5.93 8.33 -9.68
N GLY A 99 -6.43 7.70 -8.62
CA GLY A 99 -7.65 6.89 -8.65
C GLY A 99 -7.56 5.65 -9.56
N GLU A 100 -6.38 5.03 -9.67
CA GLU A 100 -6.16 3.91 -10.60
C GLU A 100 -5.74 2.62 -9.88
N ALA A 101 -5.21 2.71 -8.65
CA ALA A 101 -4.59 1.57 -7.99
C ALA A 101 -5.61 0.45 -7.69
N LEU A 102 -6.76 0.77 -7.09
CA LEU A 102 -7.78 -0.22 -6.74
C LEU A 102 -8.44 -0.83 -7.98
N ALA A 103 -8.73 -0.02 -9.01
CA ALA A 103 -9.23 -0.49 -10.29
C ALA A 103 -8.24 -1.46 -10.96
N SER A 104 -6.94 -1.14 -10.93
CA SER A 104 -5.87 -1.98 -11.46
C SER A 104 -5.74 -3.29 -10.69
N ILE A 105 -5.79 -3.26 -9.36
CA ILE A 105 -5.75 -4.46 -8.52
C ILE A 105 -6.97 -5.35 -8.79
N ALA A 106 -8.17 -4.76 -8.88
CA ALA A 106 -9.41 -5.49 -9.14
C ALA A 106 -9.44 -6.14 -10.52
N ALA A 107 -8.73 -5.59 -11.51
CA ALA A 107 -8.63 -6.15 -12.86
C ALA A 107 -7.83 -7.46 -12.92
N ILE A 108 -6.94 -7.72 -11.95
CA ILE A 108 -5.96 -8.82 -11.99
C ILE A 108 -6.00 -9.75 -10.78
N ALA A 109 -6.98 -9.56 -9.89
CA ALA A 109 -7.13 -10.32 -8.66
C ALA A 109 -8.61 -10.54 -8.32
N HIS A 110 -8.87 -11.40 -7.32
CA HIS A 110 -10.13 -11.48 -6.62
C HIS A 110 -10.04 -10.55 -5.40
N VAL A 111 -10.88 -9.54 -5.36
CA VAL A 111 -10.86 -8.53 -4.28
C VAL A 111 -12.13 -8.65 -3.45
N GLU A 112 -11.96 -8.80 -2.14
CA GLU A 112 -13.02 -8.67 -1.15
C GLU A 112 -12.74 -7.41 -0.33
N MET A 113 -13.67 -6.47 -0.34
CA MET A 113 -13.60 -5.26 0.47
C MET A 113 -14.75 -5.25 1.48
N LYS A 114 -14.42 -4.92 2.72
CA LYS A 114 -15.35 -4.64 3.80
C LYS A 114 -15.04 -3.25 4.33
N THR A 115 -16.05 -2.38 4.42
CA THR A 115 -15.83 -1.01 4.89
C THR A 115 -17.05 -0.48 5.61
N LYS A 116 -16.80 0.36 6.63
CA LYS A 116 -17.85 1.04 7.41
C LYS A 116 -17.37 2.38 7.92
N GLN A 117 -18.15 3.42 7.75
CA GLN A 117 -17.95 4.71 8.41
C GLN A 117 -18.45 4.67 9.85
N ASP A 118 -17.96 5.60 10.68
CA ASP A 118 -18.29 5.65 12.10
C ASP A 118 -19.79 5.90 12.38
N GLN A 119 -20.41 6.74 11.55
CA GLN A 119 -21.81 7.14 11.69
C GLN A 119 -22.80 6.10 11.16
N GLU A 120 -22.34 5.08 10.43
CA GLU A 120 -23.20 4.05 9.84
C GLU A 120 -23.38 2.88 10.81
N GLU A 121 -24.58 2.32 10.89
CA GLU A 121 -24.85 1.12 11.69
C GLU A 121 -24.29 -0.14 11.00
N LEU A 122 -24.48 -0.22 9.68
CA LEU A 122 -24.07 -1.33 8.85
C LEU A 122 -23.00 -0.89 7.86
N GLY A 123 -22.08 -1.79 7.55
CA GLY A 123 -21.05 -1.56 6.55
C GLY A 123 -21.36 -2.28 5.25
N ASN A 124 -20.46 -2.13 4.29
CA ASN A 124 -20.56 -2.65 2.94
C ASN A 124 -19.56 -3.79 2.72
N LEU A 125 -20.03 -4.88 2.13
CA LEU A 125 -19.23 -5.97 1.59
C LEU A 125 -19.29 -5.90 0.06
N ILE A 126 -18.14 -5.79 -0.60
CA ILE A 126 -18.02 -5.80 -2.06
C ILE A 126 -17.05 -6.90 -2.46
N ILE A 127 -17.44 -7.71 -3.45
CA ILE A 127 -16.57 -8.73 -4.07
C ILE A 127 -16.47 -8.43 -5.56
N ILE A 128 -15.22 -8.31 -6.04
CA ILE A 128 -14.88 -8.05 -7.44
C ILE A 128 -13.88 -9.09 -7.91
N GLU A 129 -14.09 -9.59 -9.13
CA GLU A 129 -13.19 -10.55 -9.78
C GLU A 129 -12.92 -10.10 -11.22
N GLY A 130 -11.66 -9.78 -11.55
CA GLY A 130 -11.29 -9.37 -12.90
C GLY A 130 -12.10 -8.17 -13.41
N SER A 131 -12.25 -7.13 -12.60
CA SER A 131 -13.07 -5.92 -12.83
C SER A 131 -14.60 -6.15 -12.84
N LYS A 132 -15.08 -7.37 -12.59
CA LYS A 132 -16.53 -7.63 -12.54
C LYS A 132 -17.02 -7.62 -11.10
N LEU A 133 -18.07 -6.83 -10.83
CA LEU A 133 -18.77 -6.89 -9.55
C LEU A 133 -19.50 -8.22 -9.43
N ILE A 134 -19.10 -9.03 -8.46
CA ILE A 134 -19.71 -10.34 -8.18
C ILE A 134 -20.78 -10.20 -7.10
N LYS A 135 -20.50 -9.41 -6.07
CA LYS A 135 -21.41 -9.24 -4.94
C LYS A 135 -21.26 -7.83 -4.34
N GLN A 136 -22.40 -7.25 -3.99
CA GLN A 136 -22.47 -6.11 -3.08
C GLN A 136 -23.56 -6.41 -2.05
N ASP A 137 -23.23 -6.29 -0.77
CA ASP A 137 -24.12 -6.64 0.34
C ASP A 137 -23.83 -5.74 1.54
N ILE A 138 -24.73 -5.73 2.49
CA ILE A 138 -24.55 -5.09 3.79
C ILE A 138 -24.05 -6.10 4.81
N ALA A 139 -23.23 -5.64 5.77
CA ALA A 139 -22.69 -6.50 6.82
C ALA A 139 -22.48 -5.73 8.13
N VAL A 140 -22.55 -6.43 9.24
CA VAL A 140 -22.14 -5.88 10.55
C VAL A 140 -20.61 -5.88 10.60
N LEU A 141 -20.02 -4.70 10.62
CA LEU A 141 -18.57 -4.50 10.52
C LEU A 141 -18.10 -3.48 11.56
N PRO A 142 -16.86 -3.58 12.03
CA PRO A 142 -16.23 -2.47 12.75
C PRO A 142 -15.98 -1.30 11.80
N LYS A 143 -15.78 -0.11 12.34
CA LYS A 143 -15.28 1.07 11.62
C LYS A 143 -13.96 0.77 10.94
N GLY A 144 -13.77 1.34 9.74
CA GLY A 144 -12.53 1.22 8.96
C GLY A 144 -12.71 0.42 7.69
N THR A 145 -11.63 -0.09 7.14
CA THR A 145 -11.65 -0.83 5.88
C THR A 145 -10.77 -2.08 5.94
N SER A 146 -11.24 -3.15 5.32
CA SER A 146 -10.47 -4.37 5.06
C SER A 146 -10.48 -4.66 3.57
N PHE A 147 -9.32 -4.59 2.92
CA PHE A 147 -9.10 -5.07 1.56
C PHE A 147 -8.38 -6.41 1.58
N ALA A 148 -9.00 -7.45 1.05
CA ALA A 148 -8.37 -8.76 0.85
C ALA A 148 -8.23 -9.02 -0.65
N VAL A 149 -6.99 -8.96 -1.15
CA VAL A 149 -6.61 -9.24 -2.53
C VAL A 149 -6.13 -10.67 -2.60
N LYS A 150 -6.86 -11.51 -3.31
CA LYS A 150 -6.63 -12.95 -3.40
C LYS A 150 -6.24 -13.34 -4.83
N ASN A 151 -5.39 -14.38 -4.95
CA ASN A 151 -5.01 -14.97 -6.23
C ASN A 151 -4.50 -13.96 -7.26
N LEU A 152 -3.55 -13.10 -6.84
CA LEU A 152 -2.96 -12.08 -7.69
C LEU A 152 -2.47 -12.68 -9.02
N PHE A 153 -2.80 -12.02 -10.15
CA PHE A 153 -2.53 -12.45 -11.52
C PHE A 153 -3.25 -13.74 -11.94
N PHE A 154 -4.40 -14.08 -11.33
CA PHE A 154 -5.15 -15.31 -11.67
C PHE A 154 -5.52 -15.39 -13.17
N ASN A 155 -5.79 -14.25 -13.80
CA ASN A 155 -6.18 -14.11 -15.20
C ASN A 155 -5.04 -13.67 -16.13
N ILE A 156 -3.79 -13.60 -15.63
CA ILE A 156 -2.59 -13.28 -16.41
C ILE A 156 -1.48 -14.31 -16.10
N PRO A 157 -1.60 -15.56 -16.59
CA PRO A 157 -0.67 -16.65 -16.25
C PRO A 157 0.80 -16.31 -16.53
N ALA A 158 1.09 -15.59 -17.62
CA ALA A 158 2.45 -15.17 -17.95
C ALA A 158 3.08 -14.35 -16.82
N ARG A 159 2.35 -13.37 -16.24
CA ARG A 159 2.85 -12.57 -15.12
C ARG A 159 3.03 -13.39 -13.85
N ARG A 160 2.09 -14.29 -13.57
CA ARG A 160 2.20 -15.18 -12.41
C ARG A 160 3.47 -16.03 -12.48
N ASN A 161 3.83 -16.51 -13.66
CA ASN A 161 5.05 -17.30 -13.90
C ASN A 161 6.34 -16.47 -13.84
N PHE A 162 6.27 -15.14 -14.08
CA PHE A 162 7.42 -14.23 -13.95
C PHE A 162 7.74 -13.81 -12.51
N LEU A 163 6.86 -14.07 -11.54
CA LEU A 163 7.15 -13.82 -10.14
C LEU A 163 8.35 -14.64 -9.70
N LYS A 164 9.21 -14.02 -8.92
CA LYS A 164 10.40 -14.66 -8.35
C LYS A 164 9.99 -15.66 -7.24
N SER A 165 10.98 -16.27 -6.61
CA SER A 165 10.75 -17.14 -5.46
C SER A 165 10.01 -16.40 -4.33
N GLU A 166 9.30 -17.13 -3.47
CA GLU A 166 8.60 -16.54 -2.33
C GLU A 166 9.51 -15.72 -1.43
N THR A 167 10.73 -16.19 -1.21
CA THR A 167 11.73 -15.46 -0.41
C THR A 167 12.04 -14.08 -1.01
N VAL A 168 12.16 -14.00 -2.35
CA VAL A 168 12.46 -12.73 -3.04
C VAL A 168 11.24 -11.80 -3.03
N GLU A 169 10.06 -12.33 -3.35
CA GLU A 169 8.83 -11.51 -3.36
C GLU A 169 8.48 -11.03 -1.94
N PHE A 170 8.66 -11.89 -0.93
CA PHE A 170 8.42 -11.50 0.44
C PHE A 170 9.39 -10.42 0.93
N ARG A 171 10.66 -10.46 0.50
CA ARG A 171 11.62 -9.37 0.80
C ARG A 171 11.10 -8.02 0.27
N HIS A 172 10.56 -7.98 -0.94
CA HIS A 172 9.97 -6.76 -1.48
C HIS A 172 8.73 -6.30 -0.69
N VAL A 173 7.90 -7.25 -0.22
CA VAL A 173 6.76 -6.93 0.68
C VAL A 173 7.27 -6.32 1.98
N MET A 174 8.31 -6.89 2.57
CA MET A 174 8.95 -6.38 3.79
C MET A 174 9.51 -4.97 3.59
N ASP A 175 10.19 -4.73 2.47
CA ASP A 175 10.75 -3.41 2.14
C ASP A 175 9.65 -2.33 2.10
N GLU A 176 8.52 -2.61 1.43
CA GLU A 176 7.42 -1.64 1.36
C GLU A 176 6.73 -1.45 2.71
N PHE A 177 6.50 -2.53 3.48
CA PHE A 177 5.96 -2.44 4.83
C PHE A 177 6.83 -1.57 5.74
N GLN A 178 8.14 -1.83 5.76
CA GLN A 178 9.10 -1.09 6.60
C GLN A 178 9.15 0.39 6.19
N ARG A 179 9.13 0.71 4.89
CA ARG A 179 9.12 2.08 4.39
C ARG A 179 7.90 2.86 4.88
N VAL A 180 6.71 2.29 4.74
CA VAL A 180 5.48 2.94 5.21
C VAL A 180 5.46 3.05 6.72
N ALA A 181 5.77 1.98 7.45
CA ALA A 181 5.77 1.98 8.91
C ALA A 181 6.80 2.96 9.51
N MET A 182 7.96 3.13 8.85
CA MET A 182 9.00 4.05 9.27
C MET A 182 8.59 5.51 9.05
N ALA A 183 7.94 5.82 7.94
CA ALA A 183 7.45 7.16 7.66
C ALA A 183 6.33 7.63 8.61
N HIS A 184 5.60 6.68 9.24
CA HIS A 184 4.43 6.96 10.07
C HIS A 184 4.55 6.33 11.47
N PRO A 185 5.47 6.78 12.33
CA PRO A 185 5.71 6.17 13.64
C PRO A 185 4.52 6.30 14.60
N SER A 186 3.65 7.28 14.43
CA SER A 186 2.43 7.48 15.24
C SER A 186 1.31 6.48 14.95
N ILE A 187 1.42 5.71 13.86
CA ILE A 187 0.46 4.66 13.51
C ILE A 187 0.97 3.31 14.04
N SER A 188 0.09 2.50 14.60
CA SER A 188 0.40 1.12 14.99
C SER A 188 0.36 0.21 13.76
N PHE A 189 1.40 -0.63 13.55
CA PHE A 189 1.48 -1.56 12.43
C PHE A 189 1.71 -2.99 12.90
N THR A 190 0.93 -3.92 12.35
CA THR A 190 1.15 -5.36 12.53
C THR A 190 1.37 -6.02 11.18
N LEU A 191 2.38 -6.90 11.07
CA LEU A 191 2.59 -7.75 9.89
C LEU A 191 2.52 -9.22 10.28
N ILE A 192 1.61 -9.94 9.63
CA ILE A 192 1.46 -11.39 9.76
C ILE A 192 1.78 -12.05 8.41
N HIS A 193 2.68 -13.02 8.41
CA HIS A 193 3.03 -13.81 7.24
C HIS A 193 2.83 -15.30 7.50
N ASN A 194 2.03 -15.96 6.67
CA ASN A 194 1.70 -17.38 6.78
C ASN A 194 1.25 -17.79 8.20
N GLY A 195 0.49 -16.91 8.88
CA GLY A 195 -0.03 -17.13 10.23
C GLY A 195 0.92 -16.74 11.38
N SER A 196 2.17 -16.39 11.09
CA SER A 196 3.13 -15.94 12.10
C SER A 196 3.20 -14.42 12.13
N GLU A 197 3.13 -13.81 13.31
CA GLU A 197 3.36 -12.39 13.51
C GLU A 197 4.86 -12.09 13.43
N LEU A 198 5.25 -11.29 12.44
CA LEU A 198 6.65 -10.89 12.22
C LEU A 198 6.96 -9.52 12.79
N TYR A 199 6.00 -8.62 12.78
CA TYR A 199 6.09 -7.30 13.37
C TYR A 199 4.83 -6.95 14.15
N ASN A 200 5.08 -6.37 15.32
CA ASN A 200 4.10 -5.65 16.12
C ASN A 200 4.76 -4.32 16.52
N LEU A 201 4.42 -3.27 15.80
CA LEU A 201 5.02 -1.95 15.92
C LEU A 201 4.01 -0.98 16.53
N PRO A 202 4.00 -0.77 17.85
CA PRO A 202 3.07 0.17 18.47
C PRO A 202 3.35 1.60 18.01
N SER A 203 2.38 2.50 18.18
CA SER A 203 2.58 3.94 18.03
C SER A 203 3.77 4.40 18.90
N SER A 204 4.66 5.20 18.32
CA SER A 204 5.91 5.60 18.95
C SER A 204 6.48 6.87 18.33
N ASN A 205 7.66 7.29 18.76
CA ASN A 205 8.47 8.29 18.06
C ASN A 205 9.37 7.65 16.99
N TYR A 206 10.00 8.45 16.15
CA TYR A 206 10.88 7.97 15.07
C TYR A 206 12.03 7.09 15.57
N ARG A 207 12.71 7.47 16.65
CA ARG A 207 13.82 6.68 17.21
C ARG A 207 13.36 5.29 17.62
N GLN A 208 12.27 5.23 18.38
CA GLN A 208 11.72 3.96 18.84
C GLN A 208 11.22 3.11 17.67
N ARG A 209 10.61 3.71 16.66
CA ARG A 209 10.17 3.02 15.44
C ARG A 209 11.35 2.38 14.70
N ILE A 210 12.47 3.09 14.54
CA ILE A 210 13.69 2.55 13.93
C ILE A 210 14.21 1.36 14.76
N VAL A 211 14.27 1.52 16.08
CA VAL A 211 14.72 0.45 16.99
C VAL A 211 13.80 -0.78 16.93
N ASN A 212 12.49 -0.59 16.86
CA ASN A 212 11.53 -1.68 16.77
C ASN A 212 11.63 -2.44 15.43
N ILE A 213 12.02 -1.76 14.35
CA ILE A 213 12.20 -2.39 13.02
C ILE A 213 13.54 -3.13 12.94
N PHE A 214 14.65 -2.50 13.40
CA PHE A 214 16.01 -3.01 13.20
C PHE A 214 16.63 -3.70 14.44
N GLY A 215 15.89 -3.71 15.54
CA GLY A 215 16.29 -4.35 16.80
C GLY A 215 16.99 -3.43 17.79
N GLY A 216 16.94 -3.79 19.07
CA GLY A 216 17.38 -2.98 20.21
C GLY A 216 18.80 -2.44 20.14
N LYS A 217 19.75 -3.23 19.58
CA LYS A 217 21.15 -2.82 19.39
C LYS A 217 21.32 -1.61 18.47
N THR A 218 20.31 -1.27 17.66
CA THR A 218 20.34 -0.11 16.78
C THR A 218 20.31 1.19 17.57
N ASN A 219 19.70 1.20 18.75
CA ASN A 219 19.55 2.40 19.58
C ASN A 219 20.89 3.08 19.93
N GLU A 220 21.92 2.29 20.22
CA GLU A 220 23.25 2.78 20.59
C GLU A 220 24.01 3.35 19.39
N LYS A 221 23.60 2.99 18.17
CA LYS A 221 24.26 3.36 16.93
C LYS A 221 23.74 4.67 16.32
N LEU A 222 22.61 5.18 16.79
CA LEU A 222 21.91 6.31 16.18
C LEU A 222 22.33 7.63 16.78
N VAL A 223 22.68 8.58 15.93
CA VAL A 223 22.89 10.00 16.23
C VAL A 223 21.74 10.79 15.60
N PRO A 224 21.03 11.62 16.37
CA PRO A 224 19.96 12.47 15.81
C PRO A 224 20.57 13.55 14.90
N VAL A 225 19.85 13.85 13.83
CA VAL A 225 20.13 14.98 12.92
C VAL A 225 18.89 15.83 12.88
N SER A 226 19.06 17.14 13.06
CA SER A 226 17.99 18.13 12.93
C SER A 226 18.59 19.41 12.36
N GLU A 227 18.06 19.86 11.25
CA GLU A 227 18.45 21.10 10.59
C GLU A 227 17.19 21.79 10.07
N GLU A 228 17.02 23.04 10.38
CA GLU A 228 15.89 23.85 9.96
C GLU A 228 16.39 25.05 9.15
N THR A 229 15.91 25.20 7.94
CA THR A 229 16.23 26.31 7.06
C THR A 229 14.94 26.96 6.55
N GLU A 230 15.03 28.12 5.92
CA GLU A 230 13.87 28.80 5.32
C GLU A 230 13.17 27.96 4.24
N LEU A 231 13.88 27.01 3.61
CA LEU A 231 13.36 26.22 2.48
C LEU A 231 13.00 24.79 2.85
N ILE A 232 13.76 24.19 3.77
CA ILE A 232 13.61 22.78 4.13
C ILE A 232 13.85 22.55 5.62
N ASN A 233 13.14 21.57 6.17
CA ASN A 233 13.37 21.04 7.50
C ASN A 233 13.84 19.58 7.38
N ILE A 234 15.05 19.30 7.87
CA ILE A 234 15.67 17.96 7.83
C ILE A 234 15.66 17.40 9.25
N THR A 235 15.02 16.27 9.45
CA THR A 235 15.04 15.55 10.73
C THR A 235 15.28 14.06 10.48
N GLY A 236 16.00 13.42 11.41
CA GLY A 236 16.22 11.99 11.30
C GLY A 236 17.36 11.49 12.18
N PHE A 237 17.96 10.39 11.72
CA PHE A 237 19.04 9.71 12.44
C PHE A 237 20.08 9.21 11.45
N VAL A 238 21.35 9.31 11.82
CA VAL A 238 22.47 8.71 11.11
C VAL A 238 23.18 7.70 12.02
N GLY A 239 23.78 6.68 11.42
CA GLY A 239 24.60 5.72 12.15
C GLY A 239 25.96 6.34 12.52
N LYS A 240 26.47 6.03 13.71
CA LYS A 240 27.83 6.39 14.09
C LYS A 240 28.85 5.79 13.12
N PRO A 241 29.97 6.45 12.83
CA PRO A 241 30.96 6.01 11.84
C PRO A 241 31.49 4.58 12.07
N GLU A 242 31.69 4.18 13.32
CA GLU A 242 32.17 2.83 13.68
C GLU A 242 31.22 1.70 13.30
N PHE A 243 29.95 2.01 13.02
CA PHE A 243 28.93 1.06 12.57
C PHE A 243 28.62 1.16 11.08
N ALA A 244 29.41 1.92 10.32
CA ALA A 244 29.22 2.07 8.89
C ALA A 244 29.31 0.72 8.17
N LYS A 245 28.34 0.45 7.29
CA LYS A 245 28.29 -0.78 6.49
C LYS A 245 28.87 -0.53 5.11
N LYS A 246 29.59 -1.52 4.57
CA LYS A 246 30.11 -1.49 3.18
C LYS A 246 28.99 -1.61 2.14
N SER A 247 27.88 -2.26 2.49
CA SER A 247 26.74 -2.46 1.58
C SER A 247 25.63 -1.44 1.84
N ARG A 248 25.00 -0.97 0.76
CA ARG A 248 23.76 -0.16 0.82
C ARG A 248 22.59 -1.07 1.22
N GLY A 249 21.57 -0.56 1.88
CA GLY A 249 20.35 -1.30 2.22
C GLY A 249 19.61 -0.77 3.43
N GLU A 250 20.29 0.01 4.27
CA GLU A 250 19.69 0.63 5.46
C GLU A 250 19.72 2.17 5.34
N GLN A 251 19.51 2.67 4.13
CA GLN A 251 19.41 4.10 3.84
C GLN A 251 17.97 4.43 3.45
N PHE A 252 17.31 5.23 4.28
CA PHE A 252 15.92 5.59 4.09
C PHE A 252 15.79 7.12 4.06
N PHE A 253 15.39 7.64 2.92
CA PHE A 253 15.13 9.05 2.72
C PHE A 253 13.65 9.25 2.40
N PHE A 254 13.06 10.23 3.06
CA PHE A 254 11.65 10.57 2.87
C PHE A 254 11.52 12.07 2.59
N VAL A 255 10.67 12.43 1.63
CA VAL A 255 10.22 13.81 1.42
C VAL A 255 8.71 13.83 1.62
N ASN A 256 8.23 14.62 2.55
CA ASN A 256 6.82 14.69 2.92
C ASN A 256 6.24 13.28 3.15
N TYR A 257 6.97 12.47 3.94
CA TYR A 257 6.64 11.07 4.28
C TYR A 257 6.64 10.09 3.08
N ARG A 258 7.09 10.50 1.88
CA ARG A 258 7.26 9.62 0.72
C ARG A 258 8.69 9.12 0.65
N TYR A 259 8.87 7.81 0.56
CA TYR A 259 10.18 7.20 0.37
C TYR A 259 10.78 7.61 -0.99
N ILE A 260 12.02 8.06 -0.96
CA ILE A 260 12.79 8.39 -2.15
C ILE A 260 13.87 7.35 -2.35
N LYS A 261 13.91 6.76 -3.53
CA LYS A 261 15.01 5.91 -3.95
C LYS A 261 16.07 6.77 -4.61
N SER A 262 17.24 6.91 -3.98
CA SER A 262 18.40 7.57 -4.57
C SER A 262 19.36 6.52 -5.14
N ALA A 263 19.91 6.81 -6.31
CA ALA A 263 20.96 6.01 -6.94
C ALA A 263 22.37 6.40 -6.43
N TYR A 264 22.49 7.51 -5.70
CA TYR A 264 23.75 8.05 -5.18
C TYR A 264 24.06 7.55 -3.78
#